data_aaeba7fd88d82fb8a246db2ad21b6a7e
#
_entry.id   aaeba7fd88d82fb8a246db2ad21b6a7e
#
_cell.length_a   1.000
_cell.length_b   1.000
_cell.length_c   1.000
_cell.angle_alpha   90.00
_cell.angle_beta   90.00
_cell.angle_gamma   90.00
#
_symmetry.space_group_name_H-M   'P 1'
#
loop_
_entity.id
_entity.type
_entity.pdbx_description
1 polymer ?
#
loop_
_entity_poly.entity_id
_entity_poly.type
_entity_poly.pdbx_seq_one_letter_code
_entity_poly.pdbx_strand_id
1 'polypeptide(L)'
;MSSPTRKKAARKSPAERAAEIADAAHELALEQGLAAVTLRAVAARIDVAPALVAHYEPDMQALIASTFASIVAAELAEVDALVAGLPTPRKRLAAMLATLLDGSRDDVTVIWVEAWAMGRRKEALAAGVRDQMDAWQAMIRGVLEAGVASGEFETDDPAAAAWQLLGMIDGLNAQALVRWGDAADRGSLTSHAVEGMLGLERGALAPPVIE
;
A
#
# COMPACT_ATOMS: atom_id res chain seq x y z
N MET A 1 -5.46 -48.69 -28.16
CA MET A 1 -4.91 -47.71 -27.15
C MET A 1 -5.03 -46.34 -27.77
N SER A 2 -6.09 -45.58 -27.43
CA SER A 2 -6.32 -44.23 -27.98
C SER A 2 -5.57 -43.22 -27.13
N SER A 3 -4.64 -42.48 -27.76
CA SER A 3 -3.94 -41.36 -27.14
C SER A 3 -4.92 -40.23 -26.79
N PRO A 4 -4.85 -39.63 -25.61
CA PRO A 4 -5.72 -38.51 -25.27
C PRO A 4 -5.35 -37.29 -26.12
N THR A 5 -6.30 -36.77 -26.86
CA THR A 5 -6.21 -35.55 -27.66
C THR A 5 -5.99 -34.37 -26.68
N ARG A 6 -4.78 -33.80 -26.66
CA ARG A 6 -4.43 -32.62 -25.92
C ARG A 6 -5.33 -31.46 -26.40
N LYS A 7 -6.29 -31.05 -25.59
CA LYS A 7 -7.17 -29.91 -25.87
C LYS A 7 -6.27 -28.67 -26.13
N LYS A 8 -6.31 -28.17 -27.37
CA LYS A 8 -5.57 -26.97 -27.76
C LYS A 8 -6.12 -25.80 -26.92
N ALA A 9 -5.33 -25.28 -26.00
CA ALA A 9 -5.72 -24.11 -25.20
C ALA A 9 -6.13 -22.98 -26.16
N ALA A 10 -7.28 -22.38 -25.92
CA ALA A 10 -7.77 -21.26 -26.71
C ALA A 10 -6.73 -20.15 -26.67
N ARG A 11 -6.42 -19.54 -27.83
CA ARG A 11 -5.45 -18.45 -27.94
C ARG A 11 -6.06 -17.23 -27.29
N LYS A 12 -5.49 -16.76 -26.16
CA LYS A 12 -5.90 -15.54 -25.47
C LYS A 12 -5.74 -14.32 -26.38
N SER A 13 -6.65 -13.37 -26.27
CA SER A 13 -6.52 -12.06 -26.92
C SER A 13 -5.31 -11.27 -26.35
N PRO A 14 -4.81 -10.26 -27.05
CA PRO A 14 -3.75 -9.40 -26.50
C PRO A 14 -4.10 -8.77 -25.15
N ALA A 15 -5.34 -8.30 -24.97
CA ALA A 15 -5.79 -7.71 -23.72
C ALA A 15 -5.85 -8.74 -22.57
N GLU A 16 -6.36 -9.94 -22.81
CA GLU A 16 -6.36 -11.02 -21.81
C GLU A 16 -4.94 -11.45 -21.43
N ARG A 17 -4.00 -11.42 -22.38
CA ARG A 17 -2.60 -11.75 -22.08
C ARG A 17 -1.91 -10.67 -21.27
N ALA A 18 -2.13 -9.38 -21.59
CA ALA A 18 -1.61 -8.27 -20.82
C ALA A 18 -2.15 -8.27 -19.36
N ALA A 19 -3.45 -8.51 -19.19
CA ALA A 19 -4.05 -8.66 -17.87
C ALA A 19 -3.42 -9.82 -17.07
N GLU A 20 -3.26 -10.99 -17.68
CA GLU A 20 -2.62 -12.15 -17.04
C GLU A 20 -1.17 -11.88 -16.61
N ILE A 21 -0.42 -11.12 -17.40
CA ILE A 21 0.94 -10.70 -17.04
C ILE A 21 0.91 -9.74 -15.85
N ALA A 22 -0.01 -8.76 -15.86
CA ALA A 22 -0.19 -7.81 -14.76
C ALA A 22 -0.61 -8.52 -13.46
N ASP A 23 -1.56 -9.44 -13.52
CA ASP A 23 -2.01 -10.24 -12.39
C ASP A 23 -0.86 -11.08 -11.81
N ALA A 24 -0.07 -11.74 -12.67
CA ALA A 24 1.10 -12.51 -12.24
C ALA A 24 2.20 -11.63 -11.60
N ALA A 25 2.41 -10.43 -12.10
CA ALA A 25 3.34 -9.47 -11.51
C ALA A 25 2.85 -8.99 -10.13
N HIS A 26 1.54 -8.74 -10.00
CA HIS A 26 0.90 -8.36 -8.74
C HIS A 26 1.04 -9.45 -7.67
N GLU A 27 0.68 -10.70 -8.01
CA GLU A 27 0.83 -11.84 -7.10
C GLU A 27 2.30 -12.05 -6.67
N LEU A 28 3.24 -12.01 -7.62
CA LEU A 28 4.67 -12.12 -7.32
C LEU A 28 5.16 -11.02 -6.38
N ALA A 29 4.70 -9.78 -6.58
CA ALA A 29 5.07 -8.67 -5.74
C ALA A 29 4.58 -8.86 -4.30
N LEU A 30 3.32 -9.23 -4.08
CA LEU A 30 2.78 -9.46 -2.74
C LEU A 30 3.42 -10.67 -2.04
N GLU A 31 3.72 -11.75 -2.78
CA GLU A 31 4.30 -12.97 -2.20
C GLU A 31 5.80 -12.85 -1.91
N GLN A 32 6.55 -12.12 -2.74
CA GLN A 32 8.02 -12.16 -2.76
C GLN A 32 8.69 -10.79 -2.87
N GLY A 33 7.92 -9.71 -2.89
CA GLY A 33 8.38 -8.33 -3.05
C GLY A 33 8.54 -7.89 -4.51
N LEU A 34 8.68 -6.56 -4.73
CA LEU A 34 8.84 -5.97 -6.07
C LEU A 34 10.11 -6.45 -6.80
N ALA A 35 11.16 -6.77 -6.06
CA ALA A 35 12.41 -7.26 -6.64
C ALA A 35 12.26 -8.63 -7.32
N ALA A 36 11.25 -9.42 -6.92
CA ALA A 36 10.92 -10.71 -7.53
C ALA A 36 10.21 -10.57 -8.90
N VAL A 37 9.64 -9.41 -9.21
CA VAL A 37 8.95 -9.14 -10.48
C VAL A 37 9.98 -9.03 -11.60
N THR A 38 10.31 -10.16 -12.18
CA THR A 38 11.24 -10.28 -13.30
C THR A 38 10.56 -10.95 -14.49
N LEU A 39 11.04 -10.68 -15.69
CA LEU A 39 10.53 -11.29 -16.92
C LEU A 39 10.44 -12.82 -16.83
N ARG A 40 11.44 -13.46 -16.24
CA ARG A 40 11.47 -14.93 -16.07
C ARG A 40 10.48 -15.40 -15.02
N ALA A 41 10.35 -14.70 -13.90
CA ALA A 41 9.42 -15.08 -12.83
C ALA A 41 7.97 -14.93 -13.29
N VAL A 42 7.63 -13.82 -13.95
CA VAL A 42 6.29 -13.61 -14.54
C VAL A 42 5.98 -14.67 -15.58
N ALA A 43 6.91 -14.97 -16.51
CA ALA A 43 6.72 -16.00 -17.52
C ALA A 43 6.51 -17.40 -16.91
N ALA A 44 7.27 -17.73 -15.86
CA ALA A 44 7.13 -19.01 -15.15
C ALA A 44 5.80 -19.11 -14.42
N ARG A 45 5.30 -18.03 -13.81
CA ARG A 45 4.03 -17.96 -13.09
C ARG A 45 2.83 -18.31 -14.01
N ILE A 46 2.84 -17.83 -15.25
CA ILE A 46 1.77 -18.05 -16.21
C ILE A 46 2.06 -19.17 -17.24
N ASP A 47 3.11 -19.96 -17.01
CA ASP A 47 3.53 -21.09 -17.86
C ASP A 47 3.71 -20.74 -19.33
N VAL A 48 4.50 -19.68 -19.60
CA VAL A 48 4.83 -19.25 -20.97
C VAL A 48 6.33 -19.03 -21.15
N ALA A 49 6.77 -18.93 -22.42
CA ALA A 49 8.15 -18.55 -22.70
C ALA A 49 8.40 -17.07 -22.33
N PRO A 50 9.57 -16.72 -21.74
CA PRO A 50 9.92 -15.33 -21.42
C PRO A 50 9.81 -14.36 -22.60
N ALA A 51 10.11 -14.83 -23.84
CA ALA A 51 9.95 -14.03 -25.05
C ALA A 51 8.51 -13.58 -25.31
N LEU A 52 7.51 -14.33 -24.84
CA LEU A 52 6.11 -13.94 -24.93
C LEU A 52 5.81 -12.77 -23.98
N VAL A 53 6.29 -12.82 -22.74
CA VAL A 53 6.15 -11.71 -21.78
C VAL A 53 6.83 -10.47 -22.32
N ALA A 54 8.09 -10.58 -22.81
CA ALA A 54 8.83 -9.46 -23.40
C ALA A 54 8.15 -8.85 -24.63
N HIS A 55 7.33 -9.61 -25.34
CA HIS A 55 6.56 -9.10 -26.49
C HIS A 55 5.40 -8.18 -26.03
N TYR A 56 4.73 -8.54 -24.93
CA TYR A 56 3.60 -7.76 -24.39
C TYR A 56 4.05 -6.65 -23.45
N GLU A 57 5.11 -6.89 -22.69
CA GLU A 57 5.71 -5.96 -21.73
C GLU A 57 7.20 -5.75 -22.06
N PRO A 58 7.50 -4.90 -23.05
CA PRO A 58 8.87 -4.64 -23.45
C PRO A 58 9.65 -3.83 -22.41
N ASP A 59 8.96 -3.12 -21.52
CA ASP A 59 9.54 -2.32 -20.45
C ASP A 59 9.19 -2.89 -19.06
N MET A 60 10.06 -3.74 -18.54
CA MET A 60 9.93 -4.29 -17.19
C MET A 60 9.96 -3.23 -16.07
N GLN A 61 10.52 -2.04 -16.32
CA GLN A 61 10.48 -0.96 -15.32
C GLN A 61 9.08 -0.35 -15.25
N ALA A 62 8.42 -0.20 -16.39
CA ALA A 62 7.03 0.24 -16.44
C ALA A 62 6.10 -0.78 -15.77
N LEU A 63 6.30 -2.09 -15.99
CA LEU A 63 5.53 -3.14 -15.33
C LEU A 63 5.71 -3.09 -13.80
N ILE A 64 6.93 -2.98 -13.29
CA ILE A 64 7.19 -2.87 -11.85
C ILE A 64 6.53 -1.61 -11.27
N ALA A 65 6.63 -0.47 -11.95
CA ALA A 65 6.02 0.78 -11.49
C ALA A 65 4.48 0.69 -11.45
N SER A 66 3.86 0.11 -12.50
CA SER A 66 2.41 -0.08 -12.54
C SER A 66 1.92 -1.11 -11.52
N THR A 67 2.69 -2.17 -11.26
CA THR A 67 2.41 -3.16 -10.22
C THR A 67 2.42 -2.50 -8.83
N PHE A 68 3.46 -1.72 -8.52
CA PHE A 68 3.53 -0.93 -7.29
C PHE A 68 2.31 -0.02 -7.14
N ALA A 69 2.03 0.81 -8.16
CA ALA A 69 0.93 1.75 -8.12
C ALA A 69 -0.45 1.05 -7.92
N SER A 70 -0.66 -0.09 -8.58
CA SER A 70 -1.90 -0.87 -8.45
C SER A 70 -2.10 -1.42 -7.03
N ILE A 71 -1.05 -1.97 -6.41
CA ILE A 71 -1.12 -2.54 -5.05
C ILE A 71 -1.44 -1.43 -4.05
N VAL A 72 -0.69 -0.33 -4.10
CA VAL A 72 -0.83 0.75 -3.13
C VAL A 72 -2.14 1.53 -3.32
N ALA A 73 -2.59 1.73 -4.57
CA ALA A 73 -3.88 2.36 -4.82
C ALA A 73 -5.06 1.50 -4.32
N ALA A 74 -4.94 0.17 -4.40
CA ALA A 74 -5.93 -0.74 -3.83
C ALA A 74 -5.99 -0.62 -2.30
N GLU A 75 -4.84 -0.60 -1.63
CA GLU A 75 -4.76 -0.38 -0.18
C GLU A 75 -5.37 0.96 0.24
N LEU A 76 -5.01 2.05 -0.45
CA LEU A 76 -5.57 3.38 -0.20
C LEU A 76 -7.10 3.37 -0.32
N ALA A 77 -7.63 2.74 -1.37
CA ALA A 77 -9.08 2.65 -1.61
C ALA A 77 -9.80 1.83 -0.51
N GLU A 78 -9.18 0.76 -0.02
CA GLU A 78 -9.72 -0.05 1.08
C GLU A 78 -9.78 0.77 2.38
N VAL A 79 -8.72 1.48 2.72
CA VAL A 79 -8.67 2.31 3.93
C VAL A 79 -9.64 3.49 3.82
N ASP A 80 -9.71 4.15 2.67
CA ASP A 80 -10.68 5.23 2.41
C ASP A 80 -12.12 4.74 2.59
N ALA A 81 -12.48 3.61 2.00
CA ALA A 81 -13.80 3.01 2.14
C ALA A 81 -14.15 2.67 3.61
N LEU A 82 -13.16 2.16 4.36
CA LEU A 82 -13.32 1.84 5.78
C LEU A 82 -13.61 3.09 6.62
N VAL A 83 -12.85 4.18 6.38
CA VAL A 83 -13.01 5.40 7.20
C VAL A 83 -14.19 6.26 6.76
N ALA A 84 -14.56 6.25 5.47
CA ALA A 84 -15.66 7.05 4.93
C ALA A 84 -17.01 6.77 5.62
N GLY A 85 -17.24 5.54 6.06
CA GLY A 85 -18.45 5.13 6.78
C GLY A 85 -18.53 5.61 8.22
N LEU A 86 -17.45 6.16 8.79
CA LEU A 86 -17.40 6.56 10.19
C LEU A 86 -17.88 8.01 10.39
N PRO A 87 -18.65 8.28 11.48
CA PRO A 87 -19.43 9.51 11.61
C PRO A 87 -18.59 10.75 11.96
N THR A 88 -17.41 10.58 12.58
CA THR A 88 -16.60 11.72 13.04
C THR A 88 -15.15 11.63 12.59
N PRO A 89 -14.47 12.76 12.35
CA PRO A 89 -13.05 12.80 11.99
C PRO A 89 -12.16 12.04 12.97
N ARG A 90 -12.43 12.15 14.26
CA ARG A 90 -11.68 11.42 15.30
C ARG A 90 -11.83 9.90 15.17
N LYS A 91 -13.05 9.40 14.91
CA LYS A 91 -13.26 7.97 14.67
C LYS A 91 -12.58 7.49 13.39
N ARG A 92 -12.61 8.33 12.34
CA ARG A 92 -11.91 8.03 11.07
C ARG A 92 -10.41 7.91 11.30
N LEU A 93 -9.81 8.87 12.01
CA LEU A 93 -8.38 8.86 12.32
C LEU A 93 -8.00 7.66 13.19
N ALA A 94 -8.75 7.37 14.25
CA ALA A 94 -8.51 6.22 15.11
C ALA A 94 -8.58 4.89 14.35
N ALA A 95 -9.57 4.71 13.50
CA ALA A 95 -9.71 3.51 12.66
C ALA A 95 -8.58 3.37 11.65
N MET A 96 -8.16 4.48 11.01
CA MET A 96 -7.03 4.51 10.10
C MET A 96 -5.75 4.07 10.79
N LEU A 97 -5.43 4.64 11.96
CA LEU A 97 -4.25 4.25 12.74
C LEU A 97 -4.29 2.79 13.17
N ALA A 98 -5.44 2.32 13.64
CA ALA A 98 -5.62 0.92 14.03
C ALA A 98 -5.35 -0.02 12.85
N THR A 99 -5.91 0.27 11.66
CA THR A 99 -5.78 -0.56 10.46
C THR A 99 -4.35 -0.55 9.88
N LEU A 100 -3.68 0.60 9.91
CA LEU A 100 -2.35 0.74 9.29
C LEU A 100 -1.21 0.25 10.20
N LEU A 101 -1.46 0.07 11.51
CA LEU A 101 -0.43 -0.26 12.49
C LEU A 101 -0.62 -1.63 13.16
N ASP A 102 -1.62 -2.42 12.76
CA ASP A 102 -1.92 -3.74 13.34
C ASP A 102 -1.00 -4.87 12.85
N GLY A 103 -0.19 -4.61 11.83
CA GLY A 103 0.71 -5.59 11.22
C GLY A 103 0.05 -6.51 10.19
N SER A 104 -1.22 -6.31 9.88
CA SER A 104 -1.92 -7.11 8.86
C SER A 104 -1.49 -6.79 7.43
N ARG A 105 -0.71 -5.71 7.22
CA ARG A 105 -0.28 -5.16 5.92
C ARG A 105 1.23 -5.19 5.73
N ASP A 106 1.91 -6.15 6.35
CA ASP A 106 3.36 -6.29 6.25
C ASP A 106 3.82 -6.57 4.81
N ASP A 107 3.02 -7.26 4.00
CA ASP A 107 3.25 -7.49 2.57
C ASP A 107 3.28 -6.18 1.78
N VAL A 108 2.32 -5.27 1.99
CA VAL A 108 2.31 -3.95 1.35
C VAL A 108 3.43 -3.07 1.91
N THR A 109 3.78 -3.20 3.20
CA THR A 109 4.93 -2.51 3.78
C THR A 109 6.24 -2.90 3.09
N VAL A 110 6.45 -4.19 2.78
CA VAL A 110 7.61 -4.65 2.00
C VAL A 110 7.64 -3.98 0.63
N ILE A 111 6.48 -3.88 -0.05
CA ILE A 111 6.35 -3.22 -1.35
C ILE A 111 6.80 -1.75 -1.28
N TRP A 112 6.41 -1.01 -0.25
CA TRP A 112 6.83 0.38 -0.02
C TRP A 112 8.34 0.50 0.18
N VAL A 113 8.91 -0.28 1.10
CA VAL A 113 10.34 -0.24 1.42
C VAL A 113 11.20 -0.56 0.20
N GLU A 114 10.83 -1.58 -0.58
CA GLU A 114 11.53 -1.92 -1.82
C GLU A 114 11.35 -0.84 -2.89
N ALA A 115 10.15 -0.25 -3.01
CA ALA A 115 9.90 0.81 -3.97
C ALA A 115 10.75 2.06 -3.69
N TRP A 116 10.92 2.48 -2.44
CA TRP A 116 11.83 3.57 -2.08
C TRP A 116 13.28 3.23 -2.41
N ALA A 117 13.74 2.03 -2.08
CA ALA A 117 15.12 1.61 -2.36
C ALA A 117 15.40 1.55 -3.87
N MET A 118 14.49 0.95 -4.64
CA MET A 118 14.62 0.77 -6.09
C MET A 118 14.41 2.09 -6.85
N GLY A 119 13.48 2.93 -6.40
CA GLY A 119 13.14 4.23 -6.99
C GLY A 119 14.31 5.19 -7.06
N ARG A 120 15.28 5.08 -6.13
CA ARG A 120 16.51 5.88 -6.20
C ARG A 120 17.28 5.78 -7.53
N ARG A 121 17.04 4.73 -8.30
CA ARG A 121 17.75 4.44 -9.56
C ARG A 121 16.79 4.23 -10.74
N LYS A 122 15.47 4.32 -10.52
CA LYS A 122 14.43 4.00 -11.49
C LYS A 122 13.38 5.09 -11.47
N GLU A 123 13.49 6.07 -12.37
CA GLU A 123 12.66 7.27 -12.34
C GLU A 123 11.16 6.97 -12.50
N ALA A 124 10.79 6.02 -13.36
CA ALA A 124 9.39 5.64 -13.53
C ALA A 124 8.76 5.14 -12.20
N LEU A 125 9.51 4.33 -11.44
CA LEU A 125 9.06 3.87 -10.13
C LEU A 125 9.07 5.01 -9.11
N ALA A 126 10.10 5.89 -9.12
CA ALA A 126 10.17 7.04 -8.22
C ALA A 126 8.99 8.01 -8.43
N ALA A 127 8.58 8.23 -9.66
CA ALA A 127 7.40 9.04 -9.97
C ALA A 127 6.13 8.40 -9.37
N GLY A 128 5.90 7.10 -9.61
CA GLY A 128 4.77 6.38 -9.02
C GLY A 128 4.78 6.40 -7.49
N VAL A 129 5.96 6.30 -6.86
CA VAL A 129 6.10 6.40 -5.41
C VAL A 129 5.66 7.78 -4.91
N ARG A 130 6.10 8.86 -5.55
CA ARG A 130 5.69 10.23 -5.18
C ARG A 130 4.17 10.41 -5.32
N ASP A 131 3.60 9.97 -6.44
CA ASP A 131 2.16 10.09 -6.68
C ASP A 131 1.35 9.36 -5.59
N GLN A 132 1.77 8.18 -5.18
CA GLN A 132 1.09 7.42 -4.12
C GLN A 132 1.30 8.05 -2.73
N MET A 133 2.49 8.57 -2.42
CA MET A 133 2.73 9.33 -1.18
C MET A 133 1.85 10.58 -1.11
N ASP A 134 1.71 11.32 -2.22
CA ASP A 134 0.84 12.49 -2.30
C ASP A 134 -0.64 12.11 -2.09
N ALA A 135 -1.09 10.98 -2.64
CA ALA A 135 -2.44 10.49 -2.45
C ALA A 135 -2.73 10.11 -0.98
N TRP A 136 -1.81 9.39 -0.32
CA TRP A 136 -1.91 9.07 1.09
C TRP A 136 -1.91 10.31 1.98
N GLN A 137 -1.00 11.26 1.72
CA GLN A 137 -0.96 12.53 2.44
C GLN A 137 -2.27 13.32 2.26
N ALA A 138 -2.82 13.35 1.05
CA ALA A 138 -4.07 14.05 0.78
C ALA A 138 -5.25 13.44 1.54
N MET A 139 -5.35 12.10 1.62
CA MET A 139 -6.37 11.41 2.39
C MET A 139 -6.27 11.72 3.89
N ILE A 140 -5.07 11.58 4.48
CA ILE A 140 -4.84 11.89 5.90
C ILE A 140 -5.17 13.35 6.17
N ARG A 141 -4.66 14.28 5.34
CA ARG A 141 -4.92 15.71 5.47
C ARG A 141 -6.43 16.02 5.44
N GLY A 142 -7.19 15.39 4.54
CA GLY A 142 -8.64 15.58 4.47
C GLY A 142 -9.35 15.20 5.77
N VAL A 143 -8.92 14.14 6.45
CA VAL A 143 -9.45 13.75 7.77
C VAL A 143 -9.08 14.80 8.84
N LEU A 144 -7.85 15.30 8.82
CA LEU A 144 -7.39 16.32 9.79
C LEU A 144 -8.10 17.65 9.58
N GLU A 145 -8.22 18.13 8.32
CA GLU A 145 -8.96 19.36 7.97
C GLU A 145 -10.43 19.28 8.40
N ALA A 146 -11.08 18.14 8.18
CA ALA A 146 -12.44 17.92 8.64
C ALA A 146 -12.55 17.98 10.18
N GLY A 147 -11.56 17.44 10.89
CA GLY A 147 -11.51 17.50 12.35
C GLY A 147 -11.30 18.93 12.90
N VAL A 148 -10.44 19.70 12.25
CA VAL A 148 -10.28 21.13 12.59
C VAL A 148 -11.57 21.91 12.32
N ALA A 149 -12.21 21.69 11.17
CA ALA A 149 -13.47 22.35 10.83
C ALA A 149 -14.63 22.02 11.78
N SER A 150 -14.64 20.79 12.34
CA SER A 150 -15.64 20.38 13.33
C SER A 150 -15.29 20.77 14.78
N GLY A 151 -14.08 21.30 15.03
CA GLY A 151 -13.58 21.59 16.37
C GLY A 151 -13.16 20.35 17.17
N GLU A 152 -13.02 19.20 16.51
CA GLU A 152 -12.51 17.98 17.16
C GLU A 152 -10.98 17.94 17.26
N PHE A 153 -10.26 18.70 16.41
CA PHE A 153 -8.80 18.78 16.37
C PHE A 153 -8.33 20.22 16.43
N GLU A 154 -7.17 20.42 17.07
CA GLU A 154 -6.46 21.70 17.13
C GLU A 154 -5.09 21.53 16.49
N THR A 155 -4.88 22.13 15.31
CA THR A 155 -3.58 22.25 14.66
C THR A 155 -3.60 23.43 13.70
N ASP A 156 -2.50 24.19 13.66
CA ASP A 156 -2.33 25.33 12.76
C ASP A 156 -1.97 24.88 11.33
N ASP A 157 -1.43 23.66 11.17
CA ASP A 157 -0.98 23.13 9.89
C ASP A 157 -1.35 21.65 9.71
N PRO A 158 -2.60 21.37 9.25
CA PRO A 158 -3.03 20.00 8.97
C PRO A 158 -2.17 19.28 7.92
N ALA A 159 -1.56 20.02 6.98
CA ALA A 159 -0.72 19.42 5.94
C ALA A 159 0.62 18.91 6.53
N ALA A 160 1.26 19.71 7.38
CA ALA A 160 2.46 19.29 8.09
C ALA A 160 2.18 18.13 9.05
N ALA A 161 1.06 18.18 9.79
CA ALA A 161 0.64 17.10 10.66
C ALA A 161 0.38 15.79 9.89
N ALA A 162 -0.26 15.86 8.72
CA ALA A 162 -0.48 14.70 7.87
C ALA A 162 0.85 14.08 7.37
N TRP A 163 1.82 14.92 6.98
CA TRP A 163 3.14 14.45 6.56
C TRP A 163 3.90 13.77 7.70
N GLN A 164 3.90 14.38 8.88
CA GLN A 164 4.54 13.78 10.06
C GLN A 164 3.90 12.43 10.42
N LEU A 165 2.57 12.36 10.38
CA LEU A 165 1.83 11.12 10.65
C LEU A 165 2.18 10.02 9.64
N LEU A 166 2.19 10.35 8.34
CA LEU A 166 2.59 9.40 7.30
C LEU A 166 4.00 8.87 7.54
N GLY A 167 4.97 9.75 7.83
CA GLY A 167 6.34 9.36 8.15
C GLY A 167 6.47 8.48 9.40
N MET A 168 5.63 8.69 10.43
CA MET A 168 5.60 7.82 11.61
C MET A 168 5.06 6.43 11.28
N ILE A 169 3.97 6.33 10.51
CA ILE A 169 3.40 5.06 10.07
C ILE A 169 4.43 4.28 9.26
N ASP A 170 5.02 4.91 8.25
CA ASP A 170 6.02 4.31 7.38
C ASP A 170 7.23 3.80 8.16
N GLY A 171 7.76 4.63 9.05
CA GLY A 171 8.94 4.29 9.85
C GLY A 171 8.69 3.12 10.80
N LEU A 172 7.58 3.13 11.51
CA LEU A 172 7.26 2.08 12.48
C LEU A 172 6.93 0.75 11.79
N ASN A 173 6.21 0.78 10.66
CA ASN A 173 5.93 -0.42 9.90
C ASN A 173 7.20 -0.99 9.26
N ALA A 174 8.07 -0.16 8.68
CA ALA A 174 9.34 -0.63 8.14
C ALA A 174 10.25 -1.28 9.22
N GLN A 175 10.29 -0.71 10.42
CA GLN A 175 11.03 -1.29 11.56
C GLN A 175 10.48 -2.64 11.99
N ALA A 176 9.16 -2.83 11.91
CA ALA A 176 8.51 -4.07 12.28
C ALA A 176 8.87 -5.25 11.36
N LEU A 177 9.19 -5.00 10.08
CA LEU A 177 9.62 -6.04 9.15
C LEU A 177 10.86 -6.80 9.65
N VAL A 178 11.71 -6.15 10.43
CA VAL A 178 12.88 -6.77 11.08
C VAL A 178 12.61 -7.16 12.53
N ARG A 179 11.34 -7.16 12.97
CA ARG A 179 10.89 -7.54 14.32
C ARG A 179 11.50 -6.66 15.42
N TRP A 180 11.72 -5.38 15.10
CA TRP A 180 12.13 -4.40 16.10
C TRP A 180 10.92 -3.71 16.72
N GLY A 181 10.73 -3.87 18.02
CA GLY A 181 9.55 -3.41 18.75
C GLY A 181 8.34 -4.36 18.67
N ASP A 182 7.34 -4.12 19.52
CA ASP A 182 6.08 -4.87 19.54
C ASP A 182 5.03 -4.17 18.66
N ALA A 183 4.17 -4.96 18.00
CA ALA A 183 3.06 -4.45 17.21
C ALA A 183 2.06 -3.63 18.07
N ALA A 184 1.80 -4.08 19.31
CA ALA A 184 0.94 -3.36 20.26
C ALA A 184 1.49 -1.97 20.62
N ASP A 185 2.82 -1.83 20.68
CA ASP A 185 3.46 -0.56 21.00
C ASP A 185 3.37 0.45 19.86
N ARG A 186 3.41 0.01 18.59
CA ARG A 186 3.35 0.90 17.42
C ARG A 186 2.09 1.74 17.38
N GLY A 187 0.93 1.09 17.56
CA GLY A 187 -0.36 1.78 17.59
C GLY A 187 -0.46 2.79 18.73
N SER A 188 -0.05 2.39 19.94
CA SER A 188 -0.12 3.28 21.11
C SER A 188 0.86 4.45 21.02
N LEU A 189 2.09 4.23 20.54
CA LEU A 189 3.09 5.29 20.35
C LEU A 189 2.63 6.33 19.34
N THR A 190 2.10 5.86 18.19
CA THR A 190 1.58 6.76 17.15
C THR A 190 0.36 7.52 17.64
N SER A 191 -0.61 6.83 18.27
CA SER A 191 -1.81 7.50 18.79
C SER A 191 -1.46 8.59 19.80
N HIS A 192 -0.55 8.33 20.75
CA HIS A 192 -0.13 9.34 21.73
C HIS A 192 0.58 10.54 21.08
N ALA A 193 1.43 10.31 20.08
CA ALA A 193 2.10 11.40 19.37
C ALA A 193 1.08 12.25 18.60
N VAL A 194 0.14 11.62 17.91
CA VAL A 194 -0.91 12.29 17.12
C VAL A 194 -1.89 13.03 18.02
N GLU A 195 -2.27 12.47 19.16
CA GLU A 195 -3.09 13.15 20.18
C GLU A 195 -2.44 14.47 20.61
N GLY A 196 -1.12 14.46 20.90
CA GLY A 196 -0.38 15.66 21.22
C GLY A 196 -0.30 16.67 20.07
N MET A 197 -0.17 16.20 18.82
CA MET A 197 -0.12 17.08 17.64
C MET A 197 -1.46 17.75 17.33
N LEU A 198 -2.58 17.15 17.75
CA LEU A 198 -3.94 17.58 17.44
C LEU A 198 -4.69 18.17 18.64
N GLY A 199 -4.00 18.43 19.75
CA GLY A 199 -4.61 18.99 20.97
C GLY A 199 -5.60 18.06 21.66
N LEU A 200 -5.50 16.74 21.43
CA LEU A 200 -6.39 15.76 22.00
C LEU A 200 -5.93 15.28 23.38
N GLU A 201 -6.88 14.90 24.21
CA GLU A 201 -6.58 14.21 25.47
C GLU A 201 -5.98 12.83 25.18
N ARG A 202 -5.11 12.36 26.07
CA ARG A 202 -4.49 11.05 25.97
C ARG A 202 -5.53 9.94 25.99
N GLY A 203 -5.47 9.05 25.03
CA GLY A 203 -6.41 7.94 24.84
C GLY A 203 -7.62 8.30 23.96
N ALA A 204 -7.71 9.52 23.45
CA ALA A 204 -8.82 9.93 22.56
C ALA A 204 -8.85 9.18 21.23
N LEU A 205 -7.69 8.65 20.78
CA LEU A 205 -7.53 7.84 19.56
C LEU A 205 -7.35 6.33 19.86
N ALA A 206 -7.59 5.90 21.10
CA ALA A 206 -7.56 4.48 21.41
C ALA A 206 -8.59 3.71 20.55
N PRO A 207 -8.23 2.53 20.01
CA PRO A 207 -9.19 1.71 19.28
C PRO A 207 -10.40 1.41 20.18
N PRO A 208 -11.63 1.34 19.60
CA PRO A 208 -12.80 0.99 20.37
C PRO A 208 -12.61 -0.39 21.03
N VAL A 209 -12.85 -0.47 22.33
CA VAL A 209 -12.87 -1.77 23.02
C VAL A 209 -14.03 -2.55 22.43
N ILE A 210 -13.72 -3.65 21.73
CA ILE A 210 -14.75 -4.60 21.26
C ILE A 210 -15.18 -5.38 22.51
N GLU A 211 -16.38 -5.06 23.04
CA GLU A 211 -17.04 -5.86 24.06
C GLU A 211 -17.58 -7.16 23.48
#